data_7bbfc9dc016013ae8129175b9491a338
#
_entry.id   7bbfc9dc016013ae8129175b9491a338
#
_cell.length_a   1.000
_cell.length_b   1.000
_cell.length_c   1.000
_cell.angle_alpha   90.00
_cell.angle_beta   90.00
_cell.angle_gamma   90.00
#
_symmetry.space_group_name_H-M   'P 1'
#
loop_
_entity.id
_entity.type
_entity.pdbx_description
1 polymer ?
#
loop_
_entity_poly.entity_id
_entity_poly.type
_entity_poly.pdbx_seq_one_letter_code
_entity_poly.pdbx_strand_id
1 'polypeptide(L)'
;MTGSDAPDREVDRRGRVLLGLAAVAVGFAAADNYVVVLALPDMMGSAGLSAEDLQRAAPIISGFLLGYVAMLPLIGRIADVRGRLPVLVGSLVVFALGLLVTATAYDLTSVVAGRLLQGVGAGGLLPPTLALVADLYPPRRRGVPLGVVGAVQELGKVVGPVYGAVVLAFGSWRTIFWINLAVGLVLAAALRRRAAGTTLEPVEPRRVDVPGLVLAAAALGCLVLVMVQPPRLLADVTAGLAFLPVVGDSRWLSPLALACFALTLLLVLRCLTAREPLVDVRSWRATLAEVDLPGAFLLSVVLATIILAFATADPEVQVLSPAGPWLLVVGAVAAVLFWLRNRSVPHPLVPPRAVTATPAWGALVVSFFIGAAVIAALVDIPIFARITVHNDSQLMAALVLLRFLVGLPVGAFVGGWLTHRMGAGVVTALGMAVSAAGFGWMSQWQFEALESPVATVPLVAAGLGIGLAMAPVNAALLSVTAAGVHGLASALLIVARTVGKLVGISVLTTIGLRRYFAAQADLPEPMDVCGPGDSRCAEFSRILQDAGLVQLQTIFLGAAACCVAAGLVALVVFRHADTREVRTPPVGSGI
;
A
#
# COMPACT_ATOMS: atom_id res chain seq x y z
N MET A 1 45.30 5.05 -4.81
CA MET A 1 45.50 6.07 -3.77
C MET A 1 44.98 7.39 -4.32
N THR A 2 43.87 7.80 -3.82
CA THR A 2 43.37 9.15 -3.52
C THR A 2 41.89 8.98 -3.21
N GLY A 3 41.61 8.61 -1.94
CA GLY A 3 40.28 8.69 -1.38
C GLY A 3 39.91 10.17 -1.24
N SER A 4 39.02 10.68 -2.07
CA SER A 4 38.38 11.96 -1.83
C SER A 4 37.36 11.75 -0.70
N ASP A 5 37.72 12.05 0.53
CA ASP A 5 36.82 12.41 1.61
C ASP A 5 35.99 13.62 1.14
N ALA A 6 34.88 13.35 0.45
CA ALA A 6 33.89 14.38 0.22
C ALA A 6 33.33 14.78 1.59
N PRO A 7 33.39 16.08 1.97
CA PRO A 7 32.92 16.53 3.28
C PRO A 7 31.44 16.08 3.44
N ASP A 8 31.11 15.56 4.63
CA ASP A 8 29.77 15.25 5.09
C ASP A 8 28.83 16.45 4.78
N ARG A 9 28.19 16.44 3.62
CA ARG A 9 27.22 17.49 3.27
C ARG A 9 26.06 17.35 4.23
N GLU A 10 25.98 18.27 5.17
CA GLU A 10 24.78 18.44 5.98
C GLU A 10 23.59 18.61 5.05
N VAL A 11 22.58 17.75 5.19
CA VAL A 11 21.38 17.82 4.35
C VAL A 11 20.77 19.21 4.52
N ASP A 12 20.72 19.97 3.44
CA ASP A 12 20.17 21.32 3.41
C ASP A 12 18.73 21.31 3.95
N ARG A 13 18.34 22.38 4.65
CA ARG A 13 16.97 22.57 5.16
C ARG A 13 15.91 22.30 4.09
N ARG A 14 16.20 22.63 2.83
CA ARG A 14 15.30 22.37 1.69
C ARG A 14 15.09 20.88 1.42
N GLY A 15 16.14 20.07 1.43
CA GLY A 15 16.05 18.62 1.27
C GLY A 15 15.23 17.96 2.37
N ARG A 16 15.40 18.42 3.63
CA ARG A 16 14.59 17.94 4.77
C ARG A 16 13.10 18.28 4.62
N VAL A 17 12.77 19.48 4.14
CA VAL A 17 11.37 19.89 3.89
C VAL A 17 10.77 19.07 2.75
N LEU A 18 11.50 18.82 1.66
CA LEU A 18 11.04 17.98 0.54
C LEU A 18 10.74 16.55 0.99
N LEU A 19 11.66 15.96 1.77
CA LEU A 19 11.45 14.63 2.32
C LEU A 19 10.25 14.60 3.28
N GLY A 20 10.08 15.62 4.10
CA GLY A 20 8.91 15.77 4.97
C GLY A 20 7.59 15.80 4.19
N LEU A 21 7.52 16.60 3.13
CA LEU A 21 6.35 16.67 2.25
C LEU A 21 6.08 15.34 1.53
N ALA A 22 7.14 14.66 1.06
CA ALA A 22 7.02 13.35 0.43
C ALA A 22 6.54 12.29 1.44
N ALA A 23 7.06 12.29 2.66
CA ALA A 23 6.60 11.40 3.73
C ALA A 23 5.12 11.65 4.09
N VAL A 24 4.70 12.93 4.18
CA VAL A 24 3.29 13.28 4.41
C VAL A 24 2.41 12.79 3.25
N ALA A 25 2.86 12.90 2.00
CA ALA A 25 2.12 12.38 0.85
C ALA A 25 1.95 10.85 0.91
N VAL A 26 2.98 10.11 1.37
CA VAL A 26 2.92 8.66 1.60
C VAL A 26 1.92 8.33 2.71
N GLY A 27 1.99 9.04 3.85
CA GLY A 27 1.04 8.85 4.96
C GLY A 27 -0.39 9.17 4.57
N PHE A 28 -0.59 10.22 3.78
CA PHE A 28 -1.89 10.62 3.24
C PHE A 28 -2.49 9.53 2.32
N ALA A 29 -1.71 8.98 1.38
CA ALA A 29 -2.18 7.88 0.54
C ALA A 29 -2.47 6.61 1.34
N ALA A 30 -1.71 6.35 2.41
CA ALA A 30 -2.00 5.27 3.33
C ALA A 30 -3.32 5.49 4.09
N ALA A 31 -3.58 6.70 4.57
CA ALA A 31 -4.83 7.07 5.22
C ALA A 31 -6.04 6.90 4.29
N ASP A 32 -5.94 7.38 3.04
CA ASP A 32 -7.00 7.25 2.02
C ASP A 32 -7.35 5.78 1.74
N ASN A 33 -6.36 4.89 1.69
CA ASN A 33 -6.64 3.47 1.46
C ASN A 33 -7.42 2.84 2.62
N TYR A 34 -7.11 3.21 3.86
CA TYR A 34 -7.74 2.61 5.04
C TYR A 34 -9.09 3.23 5.41
N VAL A 35 -9.35 4.48 5.03
CA VAL A 35 -10.64 5.15 5.23
C VAL A 35 -11.77 4.46 4.46
N VAL A 36 -11.47 3.87 3.31
CA VAL A 36 -12.45 3.21 2.45
C VAL A 36 -13.07 1.98 3.09
N VAL A 37 -12.34 1.28 3.95
CA VAL A 37 -12.88 0.13 4.68
C VAL A 37 -14.11 0.55 5.51
N LEU A 38 -14.07 1.74 6.10
CA LEU A 38 -15.18 2.28 6.88
C LEU A 38 -16.33 2.82 6.00
N ALA A 39 -15.99 3.41 4.85
CA ALA A 39 -16.95 3.95 3.91
C ALA A 39 -17.60 2.89 2.99
N LEU A 40 -17.10 1.65 3.01
CA LEU A 40 -17.51 0.60 2.09
C LEU A 40 -19.03 0.33 2.09
N PRO A 41 -19.73 0.21 3.25
CA PRO A 41 -21.17 -0.01 3.26
C PRO A 41 -21.96 1.10 2.56
N ASP A 42 -21.59 2.36 2.79
CA ASP A 42 -22.24 3.52 2.16
C ASP A 42 -21.95 3.59 0.65
N MET A 43 -20.73 3.21 0.24
CA MET A 43 -20.35 3.11 -1.16
C MET A 43 -21.14 2.01 -1.87
N MET A 44 -21.33 0.84 -1.22
CA MET A 44 -22.16 -0.26 -1.71
C MET A 44 -23.62 0.18 -1.90
N GLY A 45 -24.22 0.78 -0.87
CA GLY A 45 -25.59 1.27 -0.95
C GLY A 45 -25.80 2.28 -2.08
N SER A 46 -24.83 3.20 -2.29
CA SER A 46 -24.90 4.18 -3.39
C SER A 46 -24.69 3.57 -4.78
N ALA A 47 -24.11 2.37 -4.88
CA ALA A 47 -23.94 1.59 -6.11
C ALA A 47 -25.08 0.59 -6.34
N GLY A 48 -26.14 0.61 -5.50
CA GLY A 48 -27.28 -0.28 -5.59
C GLY A 48 -26.98 -1.72 -5.13
N LEU A 49 -25.95 -1.91 -4.28
CA LEU A 49 -25.58 -3.20 -3.72
C LEU A 49 -26.10 -3.32 -2.28
N SER A 50 -26.60 -4.51 -1.94
CA SER A 50 -27.00 -4.88 -0.57
C SER A 50 -25.80 -5.39 0.25
N ALA A 51 -25.98 -5.57 1.56
CA ALA A 51 -24.97 -6.15 2.43
C ALA A 51 -24.58 -7.60 2.02
N GLU A 52 -25.49 -8.32 1.36
CA GLU A 52 -25.26 -9.68 0.86
C GLU A 52 -24.38 -9.71 -0.40
N ASP A 53 -24.26 -8.56 -1.11
CA ASP A 53 -23.44 -8.42 -2.33
C ASP A 53 -21.96 -8.08 -2.03
N LEU A 54 -21.44 -8.40 -0.86
CA LEU A 54 -20.08 -8.02 -0.44
C LEU A 54 -19.00 -8.50 -1.43
N GLN A 55 -19.19 -9.68 -2.03
CA GLN A 55 -18.28 -10.20 -3.07
C GLN A 55 -18.29 -9.34 -4.33
N ARG A 56 -19.43 -8.78 -4.73
CA ARG A 56 -19.54 -7.85 -5.86
C ARG A 56 -18.90 -6.50 -5.57
N ALA A 57 -18.81 -6.11 -4.30
CA ALA A 57 -18.17 -4.89 -3.84
C ALA A 57 -16.64 -5.03 -3.64
N ALA A 58 -16.11 -6.26 -3.55
CA ALA A 58 -14.69 -6.53 -3.37
C ALA A 58 -13.77 -5.76 -4.34
N PRO A 59 -14.13 -5.51 -5.63
CA PRO A 59 -13.35 -4.69 -6.55
C PRO A 59 -13.11 -3.25 -6.10
N ILE A 60 -13.92 -2.69 -5.20
CA ILE A 60 -13.71 -1.34 -4.63
C ILE A 60 -12.38 -1.29 -3.86
N ILE A 61 -12.05 -2.35 -3.13
CA ILE A 61 -10.80 -2.46 -2.36
C ILE A 61 -9.69 -3.04 -3.25
N SER A 62 -9.96 -4.15 -3.95
CA SER A 62 -8.95 -4.85 -4.74
C SER A 62 -8.53 -4.06 -5.98
N GLY A 63 -9.39 -3.21 -6.55
CA GLY A 63 -9.03 -2.30 -7.64
C GLY A 63 -7.92 -1.33 -7.26
N PHE A 64 -7.98 -0.75 -6.06
CA PHE A 64 -6.88 0.07 -5.55
C PHE A 64 -5.58 -0.74 -5.39
N LEU A 65 -5.65 -1.91 -4.76
CA LEU A 65 -4.49 -2.77 -4.56
C LEU A 65 -3.86 -3.22 -5.88
N LEU A 66 -4.70 -3.56 -6.85
CA LEU A 66 -4.25 -3.93 -8.19
C LEU A 66 -3.48 -2.79 -8.87
N GLY A 67 -4.07 -1.58 -8.91
CA GLY A 67 -3.40 -0.40 -9.45
C GLY A 67 -2.10 -0.08 -8.72
N TYR A 68 -2.12 -0.15 -7.39
CA TYR A 68 -0.97 0.11 -6.54
C TYR A 68 0.19 -0.85 -6.82
N VAL A 69 -0.07 -2.16 -6.75
CA VAL A 69 0.98 -3.19 -6.83
C VAL A 69 1.49 -3.37 -8.26
N ALA A 70 0.59 -3.36 -9.25
CA ALA A 70 0.96 -3.54 -10.65
C ALA A 70 1.89 -2.42 -11.15
N MET A 71 1.69 -1.19 -10.67
CA MET A 71 2.47 -0.03 -11.12
C MET A 71 3.77 0.17 -10.34
N LEU A 72 3.94 -0.44 -9.16
CA LEU A 72 5.11 -0.22 -8.30
C LEU A 72 6.46 -0.39 -9.02
N PRO A 73 6.74 -1.51 -9.73
CA PRO A 73 8.04 -1.72 -10.37
C PRO A 73 8.28 -0.74 -11.53
N LEU A 74 7.24 -0.45 -12.32
CA LEU A 74 7.29 0.48 -13.43
C LEU A 74 7.58 1.90 -12.94
N ILE A 75 6.82 2.38 -11.95
CA ILE A 75 6.97 3.74 -11.42
C ILE A 75 8.31 3.87 -10.67
N GLY A 76 8.75 2.83 -9.96
CA GLY A 76 10.07 2.80 -9.35
C GLY A 76 11.18 2.99 -10.37
N ARG A 77 11.11 2.30 -11.52
CA ARG A 77 12.06 2.44 -12.62
C ARG A 77 11.98 3.81 -13.31
N ILE A 78 10.77 4.32 -13.56
CA ILE A 78 10.57 5.67 -14.10
C ILE A 78 11.19 6.71 -13.17
N ALA A 79 11.05 6.57 -11.87
CA ALA A 79 11.66 7.47 -10.88
C ALA A 79 13.19 7.41 -10.88
N ASP A 80 13.77 6.26 -11.18
CA ASP A 80 15.23 6.11 -11.32
C ASP A 80 15.77 6.79 -12.58
N VAL A 81 15.00 6.80 -13.68
CA VAL A 81 15.41 7.39 -14.97
C VAL A 81 15.08 8.89 -15.03
N ARG A 82 13.90 9.30 -14.57
CA ARG A 82 13.37 10.66 -14.75
C ARG A 82 13.60 11.57 -13.55
N GLY A 83 14.04 11.01 -12.42
CA GLY A 83 14.18 11.73 -11.16
C GLY A 83 13.00 11.50 -10.20
N ARG A 84 13.24 11.69 -8.90
CA ARG A 84 12.29 11.35 -7.84
C ARG A 84 11.12 12.35 -7.76
N LEU A 85 11.45 13.64 -7.85
CA LEU A 85 10.48 14.73 -7.62
C LEU A 85 9.41 14.85 -8.72
N PRO A 86 9.74 14.81 -10.02
CA PRO A 86 8.74 14.82 -11.08
C PRO A 86 7.77 13.65 -10.99
N VAL A 87 8.27 12.47 -10.63
CA VAL A 87 7.43 11.27 -10.46
C VAL A 87 6.52 11.39 -9.24
N LEU A 88 7.00 11.89 -8.11
CA LEU A 88 6.18 12.16 -6.92
C LEU A 88 5.03 13.13 -7.22
N VAL A 89 5.32 14.25 -7.90
CA VAL A 89 4.30 15.24 -8.29
C VAL A 89 3.30 14.63 -9.28
N GLY A 90 3.79 13.92 -10.31
CA GLY A 90 2.93 13.25 -11.29
C GLY A 90 2.02 12.20 -10.65
N SER A 91 2.56 11.42 -9.71
CA SER A 91 1.81 10.41 -8.96
C SER A 91 0.72 11.01 -8.08
N LEU A 92 0.98 12.16 -7.42
CA LEU A 92 -0.06 12.90 -6.69
C LEU A 92 -1.15 13.44 -7.61
N VAL A 93 -0.81 13.89 -8.82
CA VAL A 93 -1.81 14.34 -9.80
C VAL A 93 -2.68 13.16 -10.26
N VAL A 94 -2.08 12.01 -10.58
CA VAL A 94 -2.83 10.79 -10.95
C VAL A 94 -3.71 10.32 -9.79
N PHE A 95 -3.20 10.37 -8.56
CA PHE A 95 -3.95 10.06 -7.35
C PHE A 95 -5.16 11.01 -7.19
N ALA A 96 -4.95 12.31 -7.38
CA ALA A 96 -5.99 13.33 -7.32
C ALA A 96 -7.07 13.13 -8.41
N LEU A 97 -6.69 12.74 -9.63
CA LEU A 97 -7.64 12.37 -10.69
C LEU A 97 -8.48 11.15 -10.26
N GLY A 98 -7.87 10.14 -9.66
CA GLY A 98 -8.60 9.00 -9.11
C GLY A 98 -9.58 9.39 -8.00
N LEU A 99 -9.18 10.31 -7.10
CA LEU A 99 -10.05 10.87 -6.06
C LEU A 99 -11.25 11.62 -6.67
N LEU A 100 -11.02 12.41 -7.72
CA LEU A 100 -12.09 13.12 -8.44
C LEU A 100 -13.08 12.13 -9.06
N VAL A 101 -12.60 11.11 -9.77
CA VAL A 101 -13.45 10.08 -10.38
C VAL A 101 -14.26 9.34 -9.31
N THR A 102 -13.65 8.96 -8.19
CA THR A 102 -14.36 8.29 -7.10
C THR A 102 -15.39 9.21 -6.43
N ALA A 103 -15.05 10.48 -6.16
CA ALA A 103 -15.98 11.45 -5.55
C ALA A 103 -17.24 11.69 -6.41
N THR A 104 -17.09 11.63 -7.74
CA THR A 104 -18.15 11.85 -8.71
C THR A 104 -18.80 10.58 -9.23
N ALA A 105 -18.39 9.41 -8.72
CA ALA A 105 -18.86 8.11 -9.18
C ALA A 105 -20.38 7.93 -8.99
N TYR A 106 -21.02 7.29 -9.98
CA TYR A 106 -22.45 7.09 -10.06
C TYR A 106 -22.88 5.62 -10.09
N ASP A 107 -21.93 4.72 -10.34
CA ASP A 107 -22.12 3.27 -10.37
C ASP A 107 -20.86 2.55 -9.84
N LEU A 108 -20.96 1.23 -9.66
CA LEU A 108 -19.85 0.40 -9.19
C LEU A 108 -18.62 0.51 -10.10
N THR A 109 -18.82 0.51 -11.41
CA THR A 109 -17.73 0.54 -12.40
C THR A 109 -16.92 1.82 -12.28
N SER A 110 -17.58 2.98 -12.15
CA SER A 110 -16.90 4.26 -11.96
C SER A 110 -16.18 4.37 -10.62
N VAL A 111 -16.74 3.80 -9.53
CA VAL A 111 -16.05 3.70 -8.25
C VAL A 111 -14.76 2.88 -8.41
N VAL A 112 -14.86 1.68 -9.00
CA VAL A 112 -13.71 0.77 -9.20
C VAL A 112 -12.64 1.41 -10.10
N ALA A 113 -13.05 2.09 -11.18
CA ALA A 113 -12.12 2.81 -12.06
C ALA A 113 -11.38 3.94 -11.31
N GLY A 114 -12.10 4.71 -10.49
CA GLY A 114 -11.49 5.73 -9.63
C GLY A 114 -10.51 5.13 -8.62
N ARG A 115 -10.86 4.02 -7.98
CA ARG A 115 -10.00 3.30 -7.03
C ARG A 115 -8.74 2.73 -7.70
N LEU A 116 -8.88 2.16 -8.90
CA LEU A 116 -7.74 1.68 -9.69
C LEU A 116 -6.76 2.84 -9.98
N LEU A 117 -7.28 3.98 -10.43
CA LEU A 117 -6.48 5.17 -10.74
C LEU A 117 -5.81 5.76 -9.49
N GLN A 118 -6.50 5.78 -8.33
CA GLN A 118 -5.90 6.12 -7.04
C GLN A 118 -4.75 5.17 -6.70
N GLY A 119 -4.94 3.86 -6.89
CA GLY A 119 -3.90 2.86 -6.67
C GLY A 119 -2.66 3.12 -7.52
N VAL A 120 -2.83 3.39 -8.82
CA VAL A 120 -1.73 3.76 -9.73
C VAL A 120 -0.97 4.98 -9.21
N GLY A 121 -1.66 6.03 -8.80
CA GLY A 121 -1.04 7.23 -8.24
C GLY A 121 -0.32 6.95 -6.91
N ALA A 122 -0.97 6.26 -5.99
CA ALA A 122 -0.40 5.92 -4.68
C ALA A 122 0.86 5.04 -4.78
N GLY A 123 0.89 4.11 -5.75
CA GLY A 123 2.04 3.26 -6.05
C GLY A 123 3.31 4.05 -6.40
N GLY A 124 3.14 5.25 -6.94
CA GLY A 124 4.25 6.14 -7.28
C GLY A 124 4.73 7.07 -6.16
N LEU A 125 4.22 6.94 -4.94
CA LEU A 125 4.63 7.81 -3.84
C LEU A 125 5.73 7.19 -2.97
N LEU A 126 5.56 5.96 -2.52
CA LEU A 126 6.47 5.37 -1.54
C LEU A 126 7.84 5.01 -2.12
N PRO A 127 8.01 4.32 -3.29
CA PRO A 127 9.32 3.97 -3.81
C PRO A 127 10.21 5.18 -4.09
N PRO A 128 9.73 6.25 -4.77
CA PRO A 128 10.54 7.45 -4.99
C PRO A 128 10.88 8.18 -3.69
N THR A 129 10.00 8.14 -2.66
CA THR A 129 10.28 8.74 -1.36
C THR A 129 11.42 8.00 -0.64
N LEU A 130 11.42 6.66 -0.66
CA LEU A 130 12.51 5.87 -0.10
C LEU A 130 13.83 6.08 -0.86
N ALA A 131 13.75 6.18 -2.20
CA ALA A 131 14.91 6.49 -3.02
C ALA A 131 15.43 7.92 -2.77
N LEU A 132 14.54 8.89 -2.53
CA LEU A 132 14.91 10.25 -2.15
C LEU A 132 15.71 10.29 -0.83
N VAL A 133 15.36 9.43 0.14
CA VAL A 133 16.20 9.27 1.35
C VAL A 133 17.60 8.82 0.98
N ALA A 134 17.71 7.85 0.05
CA ALA A 134 19.02 7.35 -0.37
C ALA A 134 19.85 8.38 -1.15
N ASP A 135 19.20 9.30 -1.86
CA ASP A 135 19.86 10.39 -2.59
C ASP A 135 20.33 11.53 -1.65
N LEU A 136 19.55 11.79 -0.58
CA LEU A 136 19.84 12.88 0.37
C LEU A 136 20.80 12.47 1.48
N TYR A 137 20.82 11.20 1.88
CA TYR A 137 21.57 10.72 3.05
C TYR A 137 22.57 9.63 2.68
N PRO A 138 23.80 9.68 3.23
CA PRO A 138 24.77 8.61 3.05
C PRO A 138 24.25 7.30 3.70
N PRO A 139 24.70 6.12 3.26
CA PRO A 139 24.17 4.83 3.71
C PRO A 139 24.09 4.69 5.24
N ARG A 140 25.09 5.18 5.94
CA ARG A 140 25.18 5.10 7.41
C ARG A 140 24.19 6.00 8.15
N ARG A 141 23.59 7.00 7.50
CA ARG A 141 22.64 7.97 8.11
C ARG A 141 21.21 7.80 7.59
N ARG A 142 20.92 6.79 6.78
CA ARG A 142 19.57 6.55 6.18
C ARG A 142 18.55 6.01 7.19
N GLY A 143 18.98 5.40 8.29
CA GLY A 143 18.10 4.71 9.24
C GLY A 143 16.99 5.60 9.77
N VAL A 144 17.32 6.76 10.35
CA VAL A 144 16.32 7.68 10.93
C VAL A 144 15.35 8.23 9.88
N PRO A 145 15.81 8.78 8.73
CA PRO A 145 14.89 9.22 7.68
C PRO A 145 13.96 8.12 7.16
N LEU A 146 14.46 6.90 6.95
CA LEU A 146 13.63 5.74 6.57
C LEU A 146 12.62 5.38 7.65
N GLY A 147 13.04 5.46 8.93
CA GLY A 147 12.17 5.27 10.09
C GLY A 147 11.05 6.30 10.14
N VAL A 148 11.34 7.57 9.87
CA VAL A 148 10.34 8.65 9.81
C VAL A 148 9.34 8.40 8.68
N VAL A 149 9.80 8.07 7.46
CA VAL A 149 8.91 7.75 6.34
C VAL A 149 8.01 6.56 6.67
N GLY A 150 8.58 5.50 7.25
CA GLY A 150 7.82 4.33 7.69
C GLY A 150 6.82 4.68 8.79
N ALA A 151 7.23 5.44 9.81
CA ALA A 151 6.35 5.86 10.90
C ALA A 151 5.17 6.71 10.40
N VAL A 152 5.41 7.66 9.49
CA VAL A 152 4.35 8.50 8.90
C VAL A 152 3.41 7.66 8.04
N GLN A 153 3.92 6.68 7.28
CA GLN A 153 3.09 5.73 6.53
C GLN A 153 2.18 4.90 7.44
N GLU A 154 2.73 4.33 8.51
CA GLU A 154 1.95 3.52 9.45
C GLU A 154 0.96 4.38 10.25
N LEU A 155 1.35 5.61 10.62
CA LEU A 155 0.45 6.57 11.26
C LEU A 155 -0.74 6.91 10.33
N GLY A 156 -0.51 7.05 9.03
CA GLY A 156 -1.58 7.23 8.05
C GLY A 156 -2.64 6.14 8.11
N LYS A 157 -2.24 4.88 8.25
CA LYS A 157 -3.18 3.74 8.39
C LYS A 157 -4.02 3.82 9.65
N VAL A 158 -3.47 4.36 10.73
CA VAL A 158 -4.17 4.58 12.01
C VAL A 158 -5.14 5.76 11.91
N VAL A 159 -4.67 6.86 11.33
CA VAL A 159 -5.44 8.11 11.22
C VAL A 159 -6.59 7.96 10.22
N GLY A 160 -6.41 7.15 9.15
CA GLY A 160 -7.41 6.98 8.09
C GLY A 160 -8.80 6.62 8.60
N PRO A 161 -8.99 5.51 9.33
CA PRO A 161 -10.29 5.14 9.88
C PRO A 161 -10.86 6.18 10.85
N VAL A 162 -10.04 6.78 11.70
CA VAL A 162 -10.48 7.81 12.67
C VAL A 162 -10.99 9.05 11.92
N TYR A 163 -10.22 9.53 10.96
CA TYR A 163 -10.61 10.63 10.09
C TYR A 163 -11.90 10.30 9.31
N GLY A 164 -11.98 9.09 8.75
CA GLY A 164 -13.18 8.62 8.04
C GLY A 164 -14.43 8.62 8.90
N ALA A 165 -14.33 8.11 10.13
CA ALA A 165 -15.45 8.12 11.09
C ALA A 165 -15.95 9.54 11.37
N VAL A 166 -15.02 10.48 11.58
CA VAL A 166 -15.36 11.89 11.80
C VAL A 166 -16.07 12.49 10.59
N VAL A 167 -15.56 12.28 9.38
CA VAL A 167 -16.19 12.84 8.17
C VAL A 167 -17.57 12.22 7.91
N LEU A 168 -17.71 10.90 8.10
CA LEU A 168 -18.99 10.20 7.92
C LEU A 168 -20.05 10.61 8.94
N ALA A 169 -19.65 11.07 10.13
CA ALA A 169 -20.59 11.57 11.13
C ALA A 169 -21.28 12.88 10.70
N PHE A 170 -20.66 13.68 9.82
CA PHE A 170 -21.16 15.00 9.39
C PHE A 170 -21.48 15.07 7.88
N GLY A 171 -21.12 14.06 7.11
CA GLY A 171 -21.26 14.09 5.65
C GLY A 171 -21.40 12.71 5.02
N SER A 172 -21.36 12.68 3.70
CA SER A 172 -21.39 11.44 2.93
C SER A 172 -19.98 10.90 2.70
N TRP A 173 -19.87 9.62 2.30
CA TRP A 173 -18.61 9.02 1.90
C TRP A 173 -17.90 9.81 0.77
N ARG A 174 -18.64 10.48 -0.13
CA ARG A 174 -18.08 11.33 -1.19
C ARG A 174 -17.30 12.53 -0.63
N THR A 175 -17.72 13.07 0.52
CA THR A 175 -17.03 14.18 1.19
C THR A 175 -15.58 13.84 1.54
N ILE A 176 -15.31 12.58 1.92
CA ILE A 176 -13.95 12.09 2.19
C ILE A 176 -13.07 12.30 0.95
N PHE A 177 -13.55 11.89 -0.23
CA PHE A 177 -12.80 11.98 -1.47
C PHE A 177 -12.62 13.42 -1.96
N TRP A 178 -13.59 14.32 -1.72
CA TRP A 178 -13.45 15.75 -2.00
C TRP A 178 -12.40 16.42 -1.13
N ILE A 179 -12.37 16.13 0.16
CA ILE A 179 -11.34 16.63 1.09
C ILE A 179 -9.98 16.08 0.68
N ASN A 180 -9.89 14.78 0.40
CA ASN A 180 -8.65 14.13 -0.02
C ASN A 180 -8.14 14.70 -1.35
N LEU A 181 -9.01 15.03 -2.30
CA LEU A 181 -8.66 15.72 -3.53
C LEU A 181 -7.99 17.07 -3.27
N ALA A 182 -8.58 17.88 -2.39
CA ALA A 182 -8.01 19.18 -2.03
C ALA A 182 -6.62 19.02 -1.37
N VAL A 183 -6.48 18.10 -0.43
CA VAL A 183 -5.21 17.80 0.24
C VAL A 183 -4.15 17.30 -0.77
N GLY A 184 -4.52 16.38 -1.66
CA GLY A 184 -3.63 15.84 -2.70
C GLY A 184 -3.10 16.93 -3.64
N LEU A 185 -3.97 17.85 -4.07
CA LEU A 185 -3.59 18.99 -4.93
C LEU A 185 -2.67 19.98 -4.19
N VAL A 186 -2.95 20.28 -2.92
CA VAL A 186 -2.09 21.13 -2.07
C VAL A 186 -0.71 20.52 -1.91
N LEU A 187 -0.63 19.20 -1.63
CA LEU A 187 0.65 18.49 -1.52
C LEU A 187 1.43 18.49 -2.84
N ALA A 188 0.75 18.26 -3.98
CA ALA A 188 1.38 18.32 -5.29
C ALA A 188 1.93 19.72 -5.60
N ALA A 189 1.17 20.77 -5.31
CA ALA A 189 1.60 22.16 -5.47
C ALA A 189 2.78 22.52 -4.53
N ALA A 190 2.73 22.07 -3.28
CA ALA A 190 3.79 22.31 -2.30
C ALA A 190 5.10 21.62 -2.71
N LEU A 191 5.05 20.35 -3.14
CA LEU A 191 6.21 19.61 -3.65
C LEU A 191 6.78 20.29 -4.90
N ARG A 192 5.92 20.64 -5.88
CA ARG A 192 6.36 21.32 -7.11
C ARG A 192 7.06 22.67 -6.82
N ARG A 193 6.50 23.49 -5.91
CA ARG A 193 7.09 24.78 -5.54
C ARG A 193 8.43 24.63 -4.83
N ARG A 194 8.60 23.59 -4.02
CA ARG A 194 9.84 23.35 -3.27
C ARG A 194 10.90 22.65 -4.10
N ALA A 195 10.51 21.86 -5.11
CA ALA A 195 11.41 21.26 -6.08
C ALA A 195 12.12 22.31 -6.93
N ALA A 196 11.42 23.39 -7.29
CA ALA A 196 12.01 24.52 -8.02
C ALA A 196 13.12 25.18 -7.18
N GLY A 197 14.36 25.08 -7.66
CA GLY A 197 15.55 25.67 -7.02
C GLY A 197 16.33 24.74 -6.09
N THR A 198 16.14 23.42 -6.18
CA THR A 198 17.04 22.44 -5.57
C THR A 198 18.14 22.03 -6.55
N THR A 199 19.35 21.76 -6.00
CA THR A 199 20.49 21.23 -6.80
C THR A 199 20.24 19.81 -7.32
N LEU A 200 19.19 19.14 -6.87
CA LEU A 200 18.80 17.78 -7.27
C LEU A 200 18.24 17.74 -8.70
N GLU A 201 17.62 18.84 -9.16
CA GLU A 201 17.18 19.01 -10.55
C GLU A 201 17.18 20.52 -10.87
N PRO A 202 17.99 20.98 -11.83
CA PRO A 202 17.86 22.34 -12.36
C PRO A 202 16.57 22.42 -13.16
N VAL A 203 15.47 22.82 -12.52
CA VAL A 203 14.23 23.15 -13.20
C VAL A 203 14.41 24.53 -13.80
N GLU A 204 14.64 24.60 -15.11
CA GLU A 204 14.53 25.87 -15.83
C GLU A 204 13.14 26.48 -15.58
N PRO A 205 13.04 27.80 -15.33
CA PRO A 205 11.76 28.46 -15.13
C PRO A 205 10.93 28.37 -16.41
N ARG A 206 10.06 27.36 -16.46
CA ARG A 206 9.20 27.10 -17.60
C ARG A 206 7.98 28.01 -17.52
N ARG A 207 7.62 28.65 -18.64
CA ARG A 207 6.38 29.44 -18.70
C ARG A 207 5.16 28.54 -18.48
N VAL A 208 4.16 29.06 -17.78
CA VAL A 208 2.92 28.32 -17.53
C VAL A 208 2.17 28.18 -18.84
N ASP A 209 1.85 26.97 -19.25
CA ASP A 209 1.00 26.68 -20.41
C ASP A 209 -0.47 27.02 -20.08
N VAL A 210 -0.83 28.30 -20.15
CA VAL A 210 -2.19 28.77 -19.83
C VAL A 210 -3.26 28.09 -20.71
N PRO A 211 -3.10 27.99 -22.07
CA PRO A 211 -4.10 27.29 -22.88
C PRO A 211 -4.20 25.79 -22.55
N GLY A 212 -3.08 25.11 -22.24
CA GLY A 212 -3.11 23.72 -21.76
C GLY A 212 -3.86 23.57 -20.44
N LEU A 213 -3.67 24.52 -19.53
CA LEU A 213 -4.38 24.53 -18.24
C LEU A 213 -5.89 24.76 -18.43
N VAL A 214 -6.30 25.66 -19.32
CA VAL A 214 -7.71 25.92 -19.66
C VAL A 214 -8.35 24.67 -20.27
N LEU A 215 -7.68 24.01 -21.22
CA LEU A 215 -8.19 22.76 -21.82
C LEU A 215 -8.33 21.66 -20.76
N ALA A 216 -7.35 21.51 -19.87
CA ALA A 216 -7.41 20.53 -18.78
C ALA A 216 -8.56 20.83 -17.82
N ALA A 217 -8.74 22.10 -17.41
CA ALA A 217 -9.83 22.51 -16.54
C ALA A 217 -11.21 22.31 -17.19
N ALA A 218 -11.33 22.63 -18.48
CA ALA A 218 -12.56 22.41 -19.23
C ALA A 218 -12.90 20.93 -19.39
N ALA A 219 -11.90 20.08 -19.73
CA ALA A 219 -12.08 18.63 -19.84
C ALA A 219 -12.49 18.01 -18.49
N LEU A 220 -11.84 18.40 -17.39
CA LEU A 220 -12.20 17.94 -16.04
C LEU A 220 -13.59 18.43 -15.62
N GLY A 221 -13.96 19.69 -15.95
CA GLY A 221 -15.29 20.22 -15.69
C GLY A 221 -16.38 19.44 -16.44
N CYS A 222 -16.17 19.14 -17.72
CA CYS A 222 -17.07 18.29 -18.51
C CYS A 222 -17.16 16.87 -17.92
N LEU A 223 -16.04 16.27 -17.52
CA LEU A 223 -16.02 14.95 -16.89
C LEU A 223 -16.88 14.93 -15.61
N VAL A 224 -16.69 15.90 -14.73
CA VAL A 224 -17.48 16.04 -13.49
C VAL A 224 -18.97 16.19 -13.81
N LEU A 225 -19.33 17.02 -14.76
CA LEU A 225 -20.72 17.23 -15.16
C LEU A 225 -21.36 15.96 -15.74
N VAL A 226 -20.65 15.21 -16.60
CA VAL A 226 -21.12 13.92 -17.16
C VAL A 226 -21.34 12.90 -16.07
N MET A 227 -20.47 12.85 -15.06
CA MET A 227 -20.57 11.87 -13.98
C MET A 227 -21.64 12.24 -12.95
N VAL A 228 -21.69 13.50 -12.52
CA VAL A 228 -22.61 13.97 -11.46
C VAL A 228 -24.02 14.19 -11.97
N GLN A 229 -24.19 14.67 -13.21
CA GLN A 229 -25.49 15.01 -13.82
C GLN A 229 -26.40 15.80 -12.86
N PRO A 230 -26.07 17.08 -12.55
CA PRO A 230 -26.81 17.84 -11.54
C PRO A 230 -28.29 17.98 -11.92
N PRO A 231 -29.25 17.69 -11.01
CA PRO A 231 -30.69 17.70 -11.33
C PRO A 231 -31.19 19.05 -11.87
N ARG A 232 -30.60 20.16 -11.40
CA ARG A 232 -30.94 21.51 -11.87
C ARG A 232 -30.61 21.74 -13.33
N LEU A 233 -29.49 21.18 -13.81
CA LEU A 233 -29.10 21.31 -15.23
C LEU A 233 -29.86 20.31 -16.11
N LEU A 234 -30.22 19.15 -15.59
CA LEU A 234 -31.07 18.18 -16.32
C LEU A 234 -32.50 18.69 -16.52
N ALA A 235 -33.02 19.45 -15.57
CA ALA A 235 -34.37 20.03 -15.66
C ALA A 235 -34.46 21.25 -16.58
N ASP A 236 -33.35 21.85 -16.95
CA ASP A 236 -33.31 22.98 -17.89
C ASP A 236 -33.46 22.48 -19.34
N VAL A 237 -34.36 23.09 -20.10
CA VAL A 237 -34.70 22.66 -21.46
C VAL A 237 -33.51 22.76 -22.42
N THR A 238 -32.64 23.75 -22.25
CA THR A 238 -31.48 23.97 -23.12
C THR A 238 -30.25 23.23 -22.64
N ALA A 239 -29.90 23.33 -21.34
CA ALA A 239 -28.76 22.66 -20.74
C ALA A 239 -28.96 21.15 -20.66
N GLY A 240 -30.19 20.68 -20.43
CA GLY A 240 -30.54 19.25 -20.35
C GLY A 240 -30.22 18.48 -21.64
N LEU A 241 -30.35 19.10 -22.80
CA LEU A 241 -30.00 18.50 -24.09
C LEU A 241 -28.52 18.04 -24.15
N ALA A 242 -27.62 18.73 -23.45
CA ALA A 242 -26.20 18.37 -23.42
C ALA A 242 -25.94 17.03 -22.71
N PHE A 243 -26.87 16.55 -21.89
CA PHE A 243 -26.77 15.31 -21.13
C PHE A 243 -27.49 14.13 -21.79
N LEU A 244 -28.34 14.39 -22.79
CA LEU A 244 -29.05 13.32 -23.49
C LEU A 244 -28.11 12.58 -24.43
N PRO A 245 -28.06 11.23 -24.38
CA PRO A 245 -27.27 10.45 -25.32
C PRO A 245 -27.71 10.67 -26.78
N VAL A 246 -26.77 10.86 -27.69
CA VAL A 246 -27.02 10.98 -29.12
C VAL A 246 -27.47 9.65 -29.73
N VAL A 247 -26.92 8.51 -29.17
CA VAL A 247 -27.20 7.15 -29.58
C VAL A 247 -27.23 6.25 -28.34
N GLY A 248 -28.24 5.38 -28.22
CA GLY A 248 -28.39 4.45 -27.08
C GLY A 248 -28.62 5.15 -25.75
N ASP A 249 -28.41 4.43 -24.64
CA ASP A 249 -28.72 4.89 -23.28
C ASP A 249 -27.50 5.28 -22.47
N SER A 250 -26.29 5.22 -23.05
CA SER A 250 -25.05 5.50 -22.32
C SER A 250 -24.81 7.00 -22.19
N ARG A 251 -24.64 7.50 -20.95
CA ARG A 251 -24.28 8.89 -20.67
C ARG A 251 -22.95 9.32 -21.31
N TRP A 252 -22.07 8.36 -21.66
CA TRP A 252 -20.80 8.61 -22.34
C TRP A 252 -20.95 8.95 -23.83
N LEU A 253 -22.15 8.79 -24.40
CA LEU A 253 -22.49 9.20 -25.76
C LEU A 253 -23.30 10.50 -25.78
N SER A 254 -23.38 11.23 -24.68
CA SER A 254 -23.98 12.58 -24.63
C SER A 254 -23.08 13.62 -25.30
N PRO A 255 -23.64 14.73 -25.81
CA PRO A 255 -22.87 15.84 -26.39
C PRO A 255 -21.80 16.37 -25.42
N LEU A 256 -22.10 16.43 -24.13
CA LEU A 256 -21.15 16.85 -23.09
C LEU A 256 -19.99 15.86 -22.93
N ALA A 257 -20.24 14.55 -23.01
CA ALA A 257 -19.18 13.54 -22.96
C ALA A 257 -18.32 13.59 -24.23
N LEU A 258 -18.93 13.79 -25.40
CA LEU A 258 -18.18 13.97 -26.65
C LEU A 258 -17.31 15.24 -26.60
N ALA A 259 -17.80 16.32 -25.99
CA ALA A 259 -17.00 17.51 -25.72
C ALA A 259 -15.84 17.22 -24.76
N CYS A 260 -16.06 16.44 -23.72
CA CYS A 260 -14.99 15.99 -22.80
C CYS A 260 -13.89 15.22 -23.56
N PHE A 261 -14.25 14.27 -24.42
CA PHE A 261 -13.29 13.52 -25.24
C PHE A 261 -12.55 14.44 -26.22
N ALA A 262 -13.27 15.37 -26.89
CA ALA A 262 -12.65 16.31 -27.80
C ALA A 262 -11.66 17.26 -27.10
N LEU A 263 -12.02 17.78 -25.92
CA LEU A 263 -11.13 18.63 -25.10
C LEU A 263 -9.92 17.86 -24.61
N THR A 264 -10.10 16.61 -24.20
CA THR A 264 -8.99 15.73 -23.79
C THR A 264 -8.07 15.45 -24.98
N LEU A 265 -8.61 15.17 -26.17
CA LEU A 265 -7.84 14.98 -27.39
C LEU A 265 -7.05 16.26 -27.76
N LEU A 266 -7.70 17.42 -27.69
CA LEU A 266 -7.04 18.72 -27.94
C LEU A 266 -5.92 18.99 -26.94
N LEU A 267 -6.13 18.64 -25.66
CA LEU A 267 -5.08 18.73 -24.63
C LEU A 267 -3.89 17.82 -24.96
N VAL A 268 -4.15 16.57 -25.36
CA VAL A 268 -3.11 15.62 -25.77
C VAL A 268 -2.35 16.14 -27.01
N LEU A 269 -3.07 16.58 -28.03
CA LEU A 269 -2.47 17.18 -29.24
C LEU A 269 -1.61 18.40 -28.88
N ARG A 270 -2.11 19.26 -27.98
CA ARG A 270 -1.33 20.39 -27.49
C ARG A 270 -0.05 19.94 -26.75
N CYS A 271 -0.15 18.95 -25.88
CA CYS A 271 1.02 18.38 -25.18
C CYS A 271 2.05 17.78 -26.16
N LEU A 272 1.60 17.31 -27.33
CA LEU A 272 2.49 16.79 -28.38
C LEU A 272 3.09 17.88 -29.28
N THR A 273 2.41 19.02 -29.45
CA THR A 273 2.80 20.05 -30.46
C THR A 273 3.38 21.31 -29.85
N ALA A 274 2.98 21.71 -28.63
CA ALA A 274 3.44 22.95 -28.01
C ALA A 274 4.95 22.93 -27.70
N ARG A 275 5.57 24.10 -27.72
CA ARG A 275 7.00 24.27 -27.33
C ARG A 275 7.19 24.10 -25.84
N GLU A 276 6.27 24.62 -25.03
CA GLU A 276 6.25 24.50 -23.56
C GLU A 276 4.89 23.91 -23.13
N PRO A 277 4.68 22.59 -23.28
CA PRO A 277 3.41 21.97 -22.96
C PRO A 277 3.22 21.80 -21.46
N LEU A 278 1.97 21.65 -21.00
CA LEU A 278 1.62 21.36 -19.61
C LEU A 278 2.32 20.08 -19.12
N VAL A 279 2.31 19.04 -19.97
CA VAL A 279 3.04 17.78 -19.76
C VAL A 279 3.92 17.54 -20.99
N ASP A 280 5.22 17.41 -20.79
CA ASP A 280 6.18 17.16 -21.87
C ASP A 280 6.17 15.68 -22.30
N VAL A 281 5.20 15.35 -23.15
CA VAL A 281 5.04 13.99 -23.67
C VAL A 281 6.23 13.56 -24.52
N ARG A 282 6.96 14.49 -25.16
CA ARG A 282 8.12 14.16 -25.99
C ARG A 282 9.28 13.61 -25.15
N SER A 283 9.55 14.22 -24.00
CA SER A 283 10.57 13.71 -23.06
C SER A 283 10.15 12.37 -22.45
N TRP A 284 8.84 12.09 -22.35
CA TRP A 284 8.34 10.79 -21.92
C TRP A 284 8.66 9.65 -22.91
N ARG A 285 8.69 9.94 -24.22
CA ARG A 285 9.08 8.92 -25.23
C ARG A 285 10.49 8.41 -24.99
N ALA A 286 11.44 9.29 -24.68
CA ALA A 286 12.81 8.92 -24.34
C ALA A 286 12.83 8.06 -23.05
N THR A 287 12.15 8.51 -21.99
CA THR A 287 12.03 7.76 -20.73
C THR A 287 11.41 6.37 -20.95
N LEU A 288 10.32 6.29 -21.73
CA LEU A 288 9.63 5.03 -22.01
C LEU A 288 10.47 4.09 -22.90
N ALA A 289 11.38 4.63 -23.73
CA ALA A 289 12.33 3.84 -24.50
C ALA A 289 13.42 3.20 -23.63
N GLU A 290 13.81 3.87 -22.52
CA GLU A 290 14.76 3.35 -21.53
C GLU A 290 14.13 2.41 -20.51
N VAL A 291 12.81 2.43 -20.39
CA VAL A 291 12.05 1.57 -19.49
C VAL A 291 11.43 0.43 -20.30
N ASP A 292 11.71 -0.81 -19.91
CA ASP A 292 11.12 -1.99 -20.54
C ASP A 292 9.63 -2.11 -20.24
N LEU A 293 8.79 -1.40 -21.02
CA LEU A 293 7.32 -1.42 -20.87
C LEU A 293 6.72 -2.83 -21.02
N PRO A 294 7.11 -3.65 -22.03
CA PRO A 294 6.58 -5.01 -22.11
C PRO A 294 7.03 -5.89 -20.94
N GLY A 295 8.25 -5.69 -20.42
CA GLY A 295 8.69 -6.35 -19.19
C GLY A 295 7.85 -5.90 -17.99
N ALA A 296 7.56 -4.60 -17.86
CA ALA A 296 6.68 -4.06 -16.81
C ALA A 296 5.26 -4.63 -16.92
N PHE A 297 4.72 -4.73 -18.12
CA PHE A 297 3.41 -5.34 -18.36
C PHE A 297 3.39 -6.82 -17.93
N LEU A 298 4.37 -7.60 -18.33
CA LEU A 298 4.46 -9.01 -17.93
C LEU A 298 4.56 -9.17 -16.41
N LEU A 299 5.39 -8.35 -15.74
CA LEU A 299 5.49 -8.36 -14.29
C LEU A 299 4.18 -7.92 -13.64
N SER A 300 3.49 -6.92 -14.20
CA SER A 300 2.17 -6.51 -13.72
C SER A 300 1.13 -7.62 -13.86
N VAL A 301 1.17 -8.41 -14.95
CA VAL A 301 0.31 -9.59 -15.13
C VAL A 301 0.61 -10.64 -14.05
N VAL A 302 1.89 -10.93 -13.77
CA VAL A 302 2.28 -11.85 -12.69
C VAL A 302 1.69 -11.41 -11.36
N LEU A 303 1.83 -10.13 -11.02
CA LEU A 303 1.34 -9.60 -9.76
C LEU A 303 -0.19 -9.57 -9.71
N ALA A 304 -0.84 -9.18 -10.81
CA ALA A 304 -2.30 -9.15 -10.92
C ALA A 304 -2.91 -10.54 -10.77
N THR A 305 -2.33 -11.56 -11.41
CA THR A 305 -2.81 -12.94 -11.30
C THR A 305 -2.66 -13.50 -9.88
N ILE A 306 -1.55 -13.20 -9.20
CA ILE A 306 -1.38 -13.55 -7.79
C ILE A 306 -2.44 -12.83 -6.93
N ILE A 307 -2.62 -11.52 -7.11
CA ILE A 307 -3.62 -10.74 -6.35
C ILE A 307 -5.01 -11.33 -6.57
N LEU A 308 -5.42 -11.53 -7.83
CA LEU A 308 -6.75 -12.05 -8.13
C LEU A 308 -6.95 -13.49 -7.65
N ALA A 309 -5.94 -14.35 -7.73
CA ALA A 309 -6.02 -15.73 -7.28
C ALA A 309 -6.29 -15.86 -5.77
N PHE A 310 -5.73 -14.95 -4.97
CA PHE A 310 -5.84 -14.99 -3.51
C PHE A 310 -6.88 -14.00 -2.95
N ALA A 311 -7.02 -12.80 -3.52
CA ALA A 311 -7.92 -11.77 -3.01
C ALA A 311 -9.40 -12.04 -3.29
N THR A 312 -9.72 -12.89 -4.28
CA THR A 312 -11.09 -13.30 -4.61
C THR A 312 -11.41 -14.72 -4.14
N ALA A 313 -10.53 -15.34 -3.36
CA ALA A 313 -10.76 -16.62 -2.71
C ALA A 313 -11.80 -16.44 -1.59
N ASP A 314 -12.65 -17.44 -1.44
CA ASP A 314 -13.47 -17.59 -0.24
C ASP A 314 -12.69 -18.46 0.76
N PRO A 315 -12.13 -17.89 1.82
CA PRO A 315 -11.27 -18.64 2.74
C PRO A 315 -11.98 -19.76 3.47
N GLU A 316 -13.31 -19.72 3.55
CA GLU A 316 -14.12 -20.75 4.20
C GLU A 316 -14.20 -22.03 3.35
N VAL A 317 -14.08 -21.90 2.04
CA VAL A 317 -14.27 -23.03 1.11
C VAL A 317 -12.95 -23.45 0.46
N GLN A 318 -12.12 -22.49 0.02
CA GLN A 318 -10.92 -22.78 -0.78
C GLN A 318 -9.79 -21.78 -0.54
N VAL A 319 -8.54 -22.26 -0.57
CA VAL A 319 -7.31 -21.43 -0.49
C VAL A 319 -7.18 -20.47 -1.68
N LEU A 320 -7.69 -20.86 -2.83
CA LEU A 320 -7.63 -20.13 -4.09
C LEU A 320 -9.05 -19.87 -4.60
N SER A 321 -9.23 -18.77 -5.30
CA SER A 321 -10.48 -18.53 -6.03
C SER A 321 -10.77 -19.67 -7.04
N PRO A 322 -12.03 -19.88 -7.46
CA PRO A 322 -12.35 -20.90 -8.46
C PRO A 322 -11.54 -20.77 -9.76
N ALA A 323 -11.20 -19.53 -10.15
CA ALA A 323 -10.31 -19.24 -11.26
C ALA A 323 -8.81 -19.26 -10.88
N GLY A 324 -8.49 -19.41 -9.59
CA GLY A 324 -7.14 -19.30 -9.03
C GLY A 324 -6.10 -20.19 -9.71
N PRO A 325 -6.35 -21.50 -9.92
CA PRO A 325 -5.40 -22.37 -10.60
C PRO A 325 -5.05 -21.87 -12.00
N TRP A 326 -6.03 -21.42 -12.78
CA TRP A 326 -5.80 -20.85 -14.12
C TRP A 326 -5.06 -19.52 -14.06
N LEU A 327 -5.40 -18.66 -13.11
CA LEU A 327 -4.69 -17.39 -12.88
C LEU A 327 -3.22 -17.64 -12.53
N LEU A 328 -2.91 -18.63 -11.70
CA LEU A 328 -1.54 -18.99 -11.36
C LEU A 328 -0.78 -19.57 -12.55
N VAL A 329 -1.43 -20.35 -13.43
CA VAL A 329 -0.83 -20.81 -14.69
C VAL A 329 -0.49 -19.63 -15.60
N VAL A 330 -1.44 -18.69 -15.79
CA VAL A 330 -1.20 -17.46 -16.57
C VAL A 330 -0.05 -16.65 -15.95
N GLY A 331 -0.04 -16.52 -14.63
CA GLY A 331 1.03 -15.87 -13.88
C GLY A 331 2.39 -16.53 -14.06
N ALA A 332 2.44 -17.87 -14.02
CA ALA A 332 3.67 -18.63 -14.24
C ALA A 332 4.20 -18.45 -15.68
N VAL A 333 3.32 -18.51 -16.67
CA VAL A 333 3.69 -18.25 -18.08
C VAL A 333 4.22 -16.81 -18.22
N ALA A 334 3.52 -15.82 -17.66
CA ALA A 334 3.96 -14.43 -17.67
C ALA A 334 5.32 -14.25 -16.96
N ALA A 335 5.55 -14.95 -15.85
CA ALA A 335 6.82 -14.92 -15.12
C ALA A 335 7.99 -15.50 -15.95
N VAL A 336 7.76 -16.61 -16.65
CA VAL A 336 8.75 -17.19 -17.57
C VAL A 336 9.03 -16.23 -18.72
N LEU A 337 7.99 -15.66 -19.35
CA LEU A 337 8.16 -14.67 -20.42
C LEU A 337 8.89 -13.42 -19.92
N PHE A 338 8.56 -12.93 -18.72
CA PHE A 338 9.26 -11.83 -18.07
C PHE A 338 10.73 -12.15 -17.87
N TRP A 339 11.06 -13.34 -17.35
CA TRP A 339 12.42 -13.76 -17.09
C TRP A 339 13.25 -13.88 -18.38
N LEU A 340 12.68 -14.49 -19.44
CA LEU A 340 13.33 -14.59 -20.76
C LEU A 340 13.59 -13.20 -21.34
N ARG A 341 12.57 -12.32 -21.29
CA ARG A 341 12.70 -10.95 -21.77
C ARG A 341 13.74 -10.16 -20.97
N ASN A 342 13.70 -10.26 -19.65
CA ASN A 342 14.62 -9.53 -18.76
C ASN A 342 16.10 -9.91 -18.99
N ARG A 343 16.36 -11.10 -19.57
CA ARG A 343 17.70 -11.54 -19.96
C ARG A 343 18.11 -11.10 -21.37
N SER A 344 17.15 -10.85 -22.26
CA SER A 344 17.40 -10.58 -23.68
C SER A 344 17.45 -9.09 -24.02
N VAL A 345 16.95 -8.20 -23.16
CA VAL A 345 16.87 -6.76 -23.41
C VAL A 345 18.08 -6.03 -22.85
N PRO A 346 18.66 -5.03 -23.57
CA PRO A 346 19.82 -4.25 -23.09
C PRO A 346 19.55 -3.47 -21.81
N HIS A 347 18.30 -2.95 -21.65
CA HIS A 347 17.84 -2.21 -20.49
C HIS A 347 16.68 -2.93 -19.80
N PRO A 348 16.97 -4.01 -19.04
CA PRO A 348 15.92 -4.80 -18.40
C PRO A 348 15.22 -4.00 -17.31
N LEU A 349 13.92 -4.28 -17.09
CA LEU A 349 13.16 -3.65 -16.00
C LEU A 349 13.83 -3.92 -14.65
N VAL A 350 14.22 -5.18 -14.40
CA VAL A 350 14.92 -5.58 -13.18
C VAL A 350 16.35 -5.95 -13.52
N PRO A 351 17.31 -4.99 -13.47
CA PRO A 351 18.71 -5.31 -13.71
C PRO A 351 19.22 -6.31 -12.65
N PRO A 352 20.06 -7.28 -13.03
CA PRO A 352 20.59 -8.26 -12.09
C PRO A 352 21.21 -7.62 -10.84
N ARG A 353 21.90 -6.49 -11.01
CA ARG A 353 22.53 -5.73 -9.92
C ARG A 353 21.55 -5.22 -8.85
N ALA A 354 20.24 -5.20 -9.11
CA ALA A 354 19.23 -4.76 -8.15
C ALA A 354 18.91 -5.84 -7.09
N VAL A 355 19.11 -7.14 -7.43
CA VAL A 355 18.66 -8.26 -6.58
C VAL A 355 19.71 -9.34 -6.34
N THR A 356 20.88 -9.29 -6.96
CA THR A 356 21.90 -10.36 -6.84
C THR A 356 22.68 -10.32 -5.53
N ALA A 357 22.80 -9.14 -4.89
CA ALA A 357 23.47 -9.04 -3.60
C ALA A 357 22.67 -9.78 -2.51
N THR A 358 23.39 -10.53 -1.65
CA THR A 358 22.75 -11.31 -0.58
C THR A 358 21.80 -10.49 0.29
N PRO A 359 22.14 -9.26 0.77
CA PRO A 359 21.18 -8.46 1.52
C PRO A 359 19.99 -7.98 0.68
N ALA A 360 20.12 -7.86 -0.64
CA ALA A 360 19.03 -7.39 -1.49
C ALA A 360 17.90 -8.43 -1.60
N TRP A 361 18.20 -9.65 -2.08
CA TRP A 361 17.16 -10.69 -2.14
C TRP A 361 16.67 -11.11 -0.75
N GLY A 362 17.55 -11.09 0.26
CA GLY A 362 17.17 -11.37 1.62
C GLY A 362 16.18 -10.37 2.18
N ALA A 363 16.32 -9.08 1.84
CA ALA A 363 15.34 -8.06 2.23
C ALA A 363 13.94 -8.35 1.63
N LEU A 364 13.88 -8.88 0.40
CA LEU A 364 12.60 -9.29 -0.21
C LEU A 364 11.97 -10.46 0.56
N VAL A 365 12.75 -11.48 0.91
CA VAL A 365 12.27 -12.65 1.69
C VAL A 365 11.80 -12.22 3.08
N VAL A 366 12.59 -11.42 3.79
CA VAL A 366 12.20 -10.87 5.11
C VAL A 366 10.92 -10.06 5.00
N SER A 367 10.81 -9.21 3.96
CA SER A 367 9.63 -8.38 3.74
C SER A 367 8.37 -9.20 3.42
N PHE A 368 8.51 -10.32 2.73
CA PHE A 368 7.43 -11.29 2.49
C PHE A 368 6.88 -11.85 3.81
N PHE A 369 7.74 -12.35 4.69
CA PHE A 369 7.32 -12.89 5.99
C PHE A 369 6.73 -11.82 6.91
N ILE A 370 7.28 -10.59 6.91
CA ILE A 370 6.69 -9.45 7.60
C ILE A 370 5.26 -9.20 7.08
N GLY A 371 5.06 -9.26 5.76
CA GLY A 371 3.74 -9.12 5.15
C GLY A 371 2.76 -10.17 5.65
N ALA A 372 3.17 -11.44 5.68
CA ALA A 372 2.35 -12.56 6.16
C ALA A 372 1.96 -12.41 7.63
N ALA A 373 2.87 -11.95 8.48
CA ALA A 373 2.57 -11.71 9.89
C ALA A 373 1.63 -10.50 10.10
N VAL A 374 1.84 -9.41 9.37
CA VAL A 374 1.01 -8.20 9.47
C VAL A 374 -0.44 -8.48 9.11
N ILE A 375 -0.71 -9.27 8.06
CA ILE A 375 -2.08 -9.49 7.62
C ILE A 375 -2.86 -10.33 8.63
N ALA A 376 -2.23 -11.30 9.28
CA ALA A 376 -2.84 -12.05 10.37
C ALA A 376 -3.32 -11.12 11.49
N ALA A 377 -2.51 -10.13 11.88
CA ALA A 377 -2.95 -9.14 12.87
C ALA A 377 -4.12 -8.29 12.38
N LEU A 378 -4.06 -7.79 11.14
CA LEU A 378 -5.07 -6.86 10.61
C LEU A 378 -6.45 -7.50 10.45
N VAL A 379 -6.50 -8.79 10.17
CA VAL A 379 -7.75 -9.54 9.95
C VAL A 379 -8.22 -10.22 11.22
N ASP A 380 -7.34 -10.93 11.91
CA ASP A 380 -7.76 -11.85 12.96
C ASP A 380 -7.90 -11.19 14.33
N ILE A 381 -7.19 -10.06 14.61
CA ILE A 381 -7.41 -9.32 15.87
C ILE A 381 -8.84 -8.77 15.98
N PRO A 382 -9.41 -8.08 14.95
CA PRO A 382 -10.81 -7.66 15.00
C PRO A 382 -11.80 -8.82 15.07
N ILE A 383 -11.52 -9.93 14.37
CA ILE A 383 -12.36 -11.13 14.41
C ILE A 383 -12.36 -11.71 15.82
N PHE A 384 -11.18 -11.87 16.45
CA PHE A 384 -11.07 -12.34 17.82
C PHE A 384 -11.88 -11.47 18.79
N ALA A 385 -11.75 -10.13 18.68
CA ALA A 385 -12.48 -9.21 19.54
C ALA A 385 -14.02 -9.32 19.39
N ARG A 386 -14.50 -9.58 18.16
CA ARG A 386 -15.93 -9.74 17.88
C ARG A 386 -16.49 -11.09 18.33
N ILE A 387 -15.73 -12.15 18.22
CA ILE A 387 -16.16 -13.49 18.61
C ILE A 387 -16.17 -13.63 20.14
N THR A 388 -15.29 -12.90 20.84
CA THR A 388 -15.13 -13.00 22.28
C THR A 388 -15.93 -11.93 23.05
N VAL A 389 -15.28 -10.87 23.48
CA VAL A 389 -15.81 -9.91 24.49
C VAL A 389 -16.72 -8.85 23.86
N HIS A 390 -16.56 -8.53 22.58
CA HIS A 390 -17.24 -7.41 21.94
C HIS A 390 -18.21 -7.87 20.85
N ASN A 391 -19.03 -8.87 21.16
CA ASN A 391 -20.12 -9.32 20.29
C ASN A 391 -20.90 -8.09 19.78
N ASP A 392 -21.05 -7.96 18.46
CA ASP A 392 -21.80 -6.92 17.76
C ASP A 392 -21.19 -5.49 17.73
N SER A 393 -20.07 -5.21 18.41
CA SER A 393 -19.44 -3.89 18.37
C SER A 393 -18.25 -3.82 17.41
N GLN A 394 -18.51 -3.34 16.19
CA GLN A 394 -17.46 -3.06 15.20
C GLN A 394 -16.46 -2.01 15.69
N LEU A 395 -16.94 -1.01 16.45
CA LEU A 395 -16.11 0.05 17.02
C LEU A 395 -15.11 -0.51 18.05
N MET A 396 -15.56 -1.37 18.95
CA MET A 396 -14.70 -1.95 19.98
C MET A 396 -13.64 -2.88 19.36
N ALA A 397 -14.00 -3.67 18.36
CA ALA A 397 -13.05 -4.48 17.61
C ALA A 397 -11.97 -3.62 16.91
N ALA A 398 -12.36 -2.49 16.32
CA ALA A 398 -11.43 -1.53 15.74
C ALA A 398 -10.50 -0.90 16.79
N LEU A 399 -10.99 -0.60 18.00
CA LEU A 399 -10.17 -0.09 19.10
C LEU A 399 -9.17 -1.11 19.63
N VAL A 400 -9.50 -2.41 19.60
CA VAL A 400 -8.54 -3.47 19.93
C VAL A 400 -7.43 -3.51 18.87
N LEU A 401 -7.78 -3.47 17.58
CA LEU A 401 -6.79 -3.39 16.50
C LEU A 401 -5.92 -2.12 16.59
N LEU A 402 -6.49 -1.01 17.03
CA LEU A 402 -5.77 0.24 17.20
C LEU A 402 -4.58 0.10 18.16
N ARG A 403 -4.69 -0.74 19.20
CA ARG A 403 -3.58 -1.02 20.13
C ARG A 403 -2.37 -1.63 19.42
N PHE A 404 -2.60 -2.56 18.48
CA PHE A 404 -1.56 -3.11 17.62
C PHE A 404 -1.00 -2.05 16.65
N LEU A 405 -1.88 -1.29 16.00
CA LEU A 405 -1.50 -0.30 14.99
C LEU A 405 -0.64 0.84 15.56
N VAL A 406 -0.86 1.26 16.80
CA VAL A 406 -0.06 2.31 17.47
C VAL A 406 1.39 1.85 17.68
N GLY A 407 1.63 0.55 17.87
CA GLY A 407 2.97 0.00 17.98
C GLY A 407 3.82 0.17 16.71
N LEU A 408 3.20 0.10 15.53
CA LEU A 408 3.90 0.14 14.24
C LEU A 408 4.71 1.43 14.00
N PRO A 409 4.13 2.64 14.09
CA PRO A 409 4.88 3.89 13.85
C PRO A 409 5.97 4.12 14.91
N VAL A 410 5.70 3.79 16.17
CA VAL A 410 6.69 3.87 17.24
C VAL A 410 7.86 2.93 16.95
N GLY A 411 7.57 1.69 16.61
CA GLY A 411 8.57 0.71 16.21
C GLY A 411 9.37 1.14 15.00
N ALA A 412 8.73 1.67 13.95
CA ALA A 412 9.40 2.13 12.73
C ALA A 412 10.39 3.26 13.02
N PHE A 413 10.01 4.22 13.85
CA PHE A 413 10.90 5.31 14.26
C PHE A 413 12.09 4.80 15.09
N VAL A 414 11.81 4.00 16.13
CA VAL A 414 12.84 3.42 17.01
C VAL A 414 13.77 2.48 16.23
N GLY A 415 13.24 1.66 15.33
CA GLY A 415 14.00 0.77 14.46
C GLY A 415 14.94 1.53 13.53
N GLY A 416 14.47 2.64 12.95
CA GLY A 416 15.30 3.55 12.18
C GLY A 416 16.46 4.14 12.99
N TRP A 417 16.17 4.56 14.21
CA TRP A 417 17.20 5.11 15.12
C TRP A 417 18.19 4.05 15.59
N LEU A 418 17.76 2.81 15.83
CA LEU A 418 18.61 1.72 16.29
C LEU A 418 19.52 1.16 15.19
N THR A 419 19.10 1.26 13.92
CA THR A 419 19.78 0.63 12.78
C THR A 419 21.24 1.09 12.64
N HIS A 420 21.53 2.38 12.83
CA HIS A 420 22.89 2.88 12.71
C HIS A 420 23.79 2.52 13.92
N ARG A 421 23.22 2.12 15.05
CA ARG A 421 23.97 1.67 16.23
C ARG A 421 24.26 0.17 16.20
N MET A 422 23.24 -0.64 15.91
CA MET A 422 23.30 -2.09 16.03
C MET A 422 23.43 -2.80 14.67
N GLY A 423 23.14 -2.12 13.56
CA GLY A 423 23.08 -2.70 12.23
C GLY A 423 21.73 -3.33 11.91
N ALA A 424 21.42 -3.39 10.60
CA ALA A 424 20.10 -3.80 10.12
C ALA A 424 19.68 -5.22 10.53
N GLY A 425 20.61 -6.18 10.51
CA GLY A 425 20.31 -7.58 10.83
C GLY A 425 19.85 -7.77 12.26
N VAL A 426 20.57 -7.18 13.22
CA VAL A 426 20.26 -7.30 14.65
C VAL A 426 18.97 -6.60 14.99
N VAL A 427 18.75 -5.38 14.50
CA VAL A 427 17.52 -4.62 14.78
C VAL A 427 16.29 -5.32 14.19
N THR A 428 16.39 -5.84 12.96
CA THR A 428 15.30 -6.63 12.34
C THR A 428 15.00 -7.87 13.16
N ALA A 429 16.03 -8.62 13.58
CA ALA A 429 15.85 -9.84 14.36
C ALA A 429 15.23 -9.56 15.74
N LEU A 430 15.67 -8.50 16.44
CA LEU A 430 15.07 -8.07 17.71
C LEU A 430 13.60 -7.69 17.53
N GLY A 431 13.29 -6.90 16.50
CA GLY A 431 11.90 -6.55 16.18
C GLY A 431 11.04 -7.78 15.91
N MET A 432 11.55 -8.71 15.11
CA MET A 432 10.84 -9.94 14.79
C MET A 432 10.69 -10.86 16.01
N ALA A 433 11.67 -10.91 16.91
CA ALA A 433 11.57 -11.65 18.17
C ALA A 433 10.48 -11.07 19.09
N VAL A 434 10.42 -9.73 19.21
CA VAL A 434 9.37 -9.04 19.97
C VAL A 434 7.99 -9.33 19.38
N SER A 435 7.84 -9.28 18.04
CA SER A 435 6.58 -9.63 17.38
C SER A 435 6.22 -11.08 17.56
N ALA A 436 7.19 -12.00 17.42
CA ALA A 436 6.98 -13.43 17.63
C ALA A 436 6.50 -13.73 19.05
N ALA A 437 7.07 -13.07 20.06
CA ALA A 437 6.63 -13.18 21.45
C ALA A 437 5.20 -12.65 21.64
N GLY A 438 4.86 -11.51 21.02
CA GLY A 438 3.51 -10.94 21.05
C GLY A 438 2.47 -11.88 20.43
N PHE A 439 2.73 -12.39 19.21
CA PHE A 439 1.84 -13.34 18.53
C PHE A 439 1.80 -14.69 19.26
N GLY A 440 2.95 -15.17 19.79
CA GLY A 440 3.02 -16.38 20.59
C GLY A 440 2.22 -16.28 21.90
N TRP A 441 2.13 -15.08 22.49
CA TRP A 441 1.25 -14.84 23.62
C TRP A 441 -0.22 -14.83 23.19
N MET A 442 -0.56 -14.13 22.09
CA MET A 442 -1.91 -14.11 21.54
C MET A 442 -2.41 -15.50 21.12
N SER A 443 -1.53 -16.43 20.70
CA SER A 443 -1.89 -17.81 20.39
C SER A 443 -2.37 -18.63 21.59
N GLN A 444 -2.19 -18.11 22.80
CA GLN A 444 -2.64 -18.75 24.05
C GLN A 444 -3.87 -18.03 24.65
N TRP A 445 -4.45 -17.06 23.95
CA TRP A 445 -5.60 -16.33 24.43
C TRP A 445 -6.83 -17.23 24.53
N GLN A 446 -7.55 -17.09 25.63
CA GLN A 446 -8.86 -17.67 25.89
C GLN A 446 -9.94 -16.62 25.65
N PHE A 447 -11.19 -17.02 25.80
CA PHE A 447 -12.37 -16.21 25.50
C PHE A 447 -12.36 -14.85 26.23
N GLU A 448 -11.95 -14.83 27.50
CA GLU A 448 -11.95 -13.63 28.37
C GLU A 448 -10.64 -12.81 28.27
N ALA A 449 -9.73 -13.17 27.38
CA ALA A 449 -8.39 -12.57 27.33
C ALA A 449 -8.42 -11.04 27.18
N LEU A 450 -9.35 -10.49 26.39
CA LEU A 450 -9.48 -9.05 26.14
C LEU A 450 -10.15 -8.26 27.29
N GLU A 451 -10.74 -8.90 28.28
CA GLU A 451 -11.26 -8.24 29.47
C GLU A 451 -10.14 -7.69 30.34
N SER A 452 -9.00 -8.36 30.32
CA SER A 452 -7.81 -7.91 31.03
C SER A 452 -7.07 -6.80 30.27
N PRO A 453 -6.72 -5.68 30.92
CA PRO A 453 -5.87 -4.64 30.31
C PRO A 453 -4.48 -5.18 29.90
N VAL A 454 -4.03 -6.30 30.46
CA VAL A 454 -2.78 -6.98 30.14
C VAL A 454 -2.75 -7.45 28.68
N ALA A 455 -3.90 -7.74 28.06
CA ALA A 455 -4.01 -8.08 26.64
C ALA A 455 -3.49 -6.97 25.68
N THR A 456 -3.38 -5.74 26.17
CA THR A 456 -2.77 -4.64 25.40
C THR A 456 -1.27 -4.85 25.18
N VAL A 457 -0.59 -5.54 26.09
CA VAL A 457 0.87 -5.76 26.00
C VAL A 457 1.26 -6.58 24.75
N PRO A 458 0.73 -7.78 24.50
CA PRO A 458 1.09 -8.55 23.31
C PRO A 458 0.66 -7.86 21.99
N LEU A 459 -0.46 -7.12 21.97
CA LEU A 459 -0.90 -6.34 20.81
C LEU A 459 0.12 -5.25 20.44
N VAL A 460 0.47 -4.41 21.42
CA VAL A 460 1.45 -3.33 21.21
C VAL A 460 2.83 -3.91 20.90
N ALA A 461 3.25 -4.97 21.58
CA ALA A 461 4.53 -5.64 21.35
C ALA A 461 4.63 -6.20 19.91
N ALA A 462 3.59 -6.88 19.43
CA ALA A 462 3.56 -7.41 18.07
C ALA A 462 3.66 -6.28 17.03
N GLY A 463 2.89 -5.19 17.20
CA GLY A 463 2.95 -4.02 16.33
C GLY A 463 4.31 -3.31 16.37
N LEU A 464 4.83 -3.06 17.56
CA LEU A 464 6.13 -2.41 17.77
C LEU A 464 7.28 -3.21 17.13
N GLY A 465 7.28 -4.53 17.31
CA GLY A 465 8.32 -5.39 16.74
C GLY A 465 8.30 -5.41 15.22
N ILE A 466 7.13 -5.48 14.59
CA ILE A 466 6.99 -5.34 13.12
C ILE A 466 7.50 -3.97 12.67
N GLY A 467 7.10 -2.90 13.36
CA GLY A 467 7.59 -1.55 13.08
C GLY A 467 9.11 -1.46 13.13
N LEU A 468 9.72 -2.01 14.19
CA LEU A 468 11.18 -2.04 14.37
C LEU A 468 11.93 -2.63 13.17
N ALA A 469 11.36 -3.59 12.46
CA ALA A 469 11.98 -4.23 11.31
C ALA A 469 11.86 -3.43 10.01
N MET A 470 10.91 -2.49 9.88
CA MET A 470 10.62 -1.84 8.59
C MET A 470 11.77 -0.97 8.07
N ALA A 471 12.31 -0.10 8.92
CA ALA A 471 13.38 0.81 8.53
C ALA A 471 14.71 0.07 8.24
N PRO A 472 15.18 -0.87 9.10
CA PRO A 472 16.42 -1.60 8.84
C PRO A 472 16.38 -2.47 7.59
N VAL A 473 15.24 -3.09 7.25
CA VAL A 473 15.09 -3.88 6.02
C VAL A 473 15.27 -3.00 4.78
N ASN A 474 14.66 -1.79 4.76
CA ASN A 474 14.86 -0.81 3.70
C ASN A 474 16.33 -0.34 3.65
N ALA A 475 16.94 -0.06 4.80
CA ALA A 475 18.33 0.38 4.88
C ALA A 475 19.30 -0.69 4.35
N ALA A 476 19.10 -1.97 4.70
CA ALA A 476 19.91 -3.08 4.23
C ALA A 476 19.82 -3.23 2.70
N LEU A 477 18.61 -3.13 2.12
CA LEU A 477 18.42 -3.15 0.67
C LEU A 477 19.16 -2.00 -0.03
N LEU A 478 18.94 -0.77 0.44
CA LEU A 478 19.48 0.43 -0.17
C LEU A 478 20.99 0.62 0.05
N SER A 479 21.61 -0.11 1.00
CA SER A 479 23.06 -0.09 1.22
C SER A 479 23.84 -0.86 0.17
N VAL A 480 23.23 -1.85 -0.47
CA VAL A 480 23.89 -2.77 -1.43
C VAL A 480 23.41 -2.59 -2.87
N THR A 481 22.41 -1.72 -3.10
CA THR A 481 21.90 -1.42 -4.44
C THR A 481 22.51 -0.13 -4.98
N ALA A 482 22.71 -0.06 -6.30
CA ALA A 482 23.23 1.12 -6.95
C ALA A 482 22.20 2.26 -6.97
N ALA A 483 22.66 3.53 -6.94
CA ALA A 483 21.79 4.71 -6.91
C ALA A 483 20.75 4.74 -8.04
N GLY A 484 21.12 4.31 -9.26
CA GLY A 484 20.23 4.27 -10.43
C GLY A 484 19.13 3.19 -10.38
N VAL A 485 19.00 2.43 -9.28
CA VAL A 485 17.96 1.38 -9.10
C VAL A 485 17.31 1.40 -7.73
N HIS A 486 17.53 2.42 -6.93
CA HIS A 486 16.95 2.54 -5.58
C HIS A 486 15.42 2.57 -5.59
N GLY A 487 14.83 3.27 -6.57
CA GLY A 487 13.37 3.34 -6.73
C GLY A 487 12.78 1.96 -7.05
N LEU A 488 13.36 1.25 -8.00
CA LEU A 488 12.95 -0.10 -8.37
C LEU A 488 13.15 -1.09 -7.20
N ALA A 489 14.31 -1.05 -6.53
CA ALA A 489 14.59 -1.94 -5.41
C ALA A 489 13.57 -1.74 -4.27
N SER A 490 13.28 -0.49 -3.93
CA SER A 490 12.24 -0.15 -2.95
C SER A 490 10.85 -0.62 -3.38
N ALA A 491 10.52 -0.50 -4.67
CA ALA A 491 9.26 -1.00 -5.24
C ALA A 491 9.14 -2.52 -5.08
N LEU A 492 10.19 -3.28 -5.43
CA LEU A 492 10.22 -4.74 -5.28
C LEU A 492 10.05 -5.18 -3.81
N LEU A 493 10.63 -4.43 -2.86
CA LEU A 493 10.46 -4.69 -1.44
C LEU A 493 8.99 -4.57 -1.00
N ILE A 494 8.30 -3.55 -1.48
CA ILE A 494 6.88 -3.32 -1.21
C ILE A 494 6.03 -4.41 -1.85
N VAL A 495 6.36 -4.79 -3.09
CA VAL A 495 5.71 -5.92 -3.80
C VAL A 495 5.86 -7.21 -2.98
N ALA A 496 7.07 -7.55 -2.56
CA ALA A 496 7.32 -8.75 -1.76
C ALA A 496 6.48 -8.76 -0.48
N ARG A 497 6.38 -7.62 0.22
CA ARG A 497 5.54 -7.47 1.42
C ARG A 497 4.06 -7.64 1.11
N THR A 498 3.59 -7.12 -0.02
CA THR A 498 2.17 -7.21 -0.40
C THR A 498 1.81 -8.64 -0.84
N VAL A 499 2.69 -9.30 -1.60
CA VAL A 499 2.53 -10.73 -1.92
C VAL A 499 2.53 -11.56 -0.64
N GLY A 500 3.42 -11.24 0.31
CA GLY A 500 3.43 -11.87 1.63
C GLY A 500 2.11 -11.74 2.39
N LYS A 501 1.46 -10.57 2.34
CA LYS A 501 0.12 -10.38 2.93
C LYS A 501 -0.92 -11.28 2.27
N LEU A 502 -0.96 -11.34 0.94
CA LEU A 502 -1.95 -12.12 0.20
C LEU A 502 -1.79 -13.63 0.40
N VAL A 503 -0.55 -14.10 0.30
CA VAL A 503 -0.25 -15.52 0.55
C VAL A 503 -0.44 -15.86 2.03
N GLY A 504 -0.02 -14.94 2.92
CA GLY A 504 -0.14 -15.12 4.37
C GLY A 504 -1.58 -15.29 4.82
N ILE A 505 -2.50 -14.42 4.40
CA ILE A 505 -3.91 -14.55 4.76
C ILE A 505 -4.47 -15.89 4.30
N SER A 506 -4.22 -16.28 3.06
CA SER A 506 -4.75 -17.52 2.51
C SER A 506 -4.20 -18.77 3.21
N VAL A 507 -2.87 -18.84 3.39
CA VAL A 507 -2.21 -20.01 4.01
C VAL A 507 -2.54 -20.12 5.49
N LEU A 508 -2.43 -19.02 6.24
CA LEU A 508 -2.66 -19.03 7.68
C LEU A 508 -4.13 -19.31 8.02
N THR A 509 -5.07 -18.67 7.29
CA THR A 509 -6.51 -18.95 7.47
C THR A 509 -6.84 -20.40 7.14
N THR A 510 -6.29 -20.95 6.04
CA THR A 510 -6.53 -22.36 5.69
C THR A 510 -5.99 -23.32 6.76
N ILE A 511 -4.80 -23.06 7.30
CA ILE A 511 -4.24 -23.89 8.38
C ILE A 511 -5.13 -23.78 9.63
N GLY A 512 -5.58 -22.56 9.96
CA GLY A 512 -6.49 -22.30 11.07
C GLY A 512 -7.82 -23.03 10.90
N LEU A 513 -8.44 -22.94 9.71
CA LEU A 513 -9.71 -23.63 9.39
C LEU A 513 -9.60 -25.16 9.46
N ARG A 514 -8.50 -25.71 8.97
CA ARG A 514 -8.27 -27.18 9.11
C ARG A 514 -8.19 -27.60 10.57
N ARG A 515 -7.59 -26.79 11.44
CA ARG A 515 -7.56 -27.04 12.88
C ARG A 515 -8.94 -26.88 13.52
N TYR A 516 -9.72 -25.87 13.07
CA TYR A 516 -11.09 -25.68 13.49
C TYR A 516 -11.98 -26.90 13.15
N PHE A 517 -11.95 -27.37 11.89
CA PHE A 517 -12.73 -28.54 11.48
C PHE A 517 -12.27 -29.83 12.17
N ALA A 518 -10.97 -29.98 12.44
CA ALA A 518 -10.48 -31.10 13.23
C ALA A 518 -10.99 -31.05 14.67
N ALA A 519 -10.96 -29.87 15.31
CA ALA A 519 -11.53 -29.68 16.64
C ALA A 519 -13.04 -29.88 16.67
N GLN A 520 -13.76 -29.46 15.60
CA GLN A 520 -15.20 -29.65 15.47
C GLN A 520 -15.61 -31.13 15.30
N ALA A 521 -14.78 -31.92 14.61
CA ALA A 521 -15.05 -33.36 14.42
C ALA A 521 -15.00 -34.17 15.74
N ASP A 522 -14.28 -33.65 16.75
CA ASP A 522 -14.17 -34.27 18.08
C ASP A 522 -15.23 -33.75 19.07
N LEU A 523 -16.16 -32.86 18.62
CA LEU A 523 -17.22 -32.33 19.48
C LEU A 523 -18.32 -33.37 19.72
N PRO A 524 -18.91 -33.39 20.94
CA PRO A 524 -20.09 -34.22 21.21
C PRO A 524 -21.29 -33.75 20.39
N GLU A 525 -22.20 -34.67 20.10
CA GLU A 525 -23.44 -34.30 19.40
C GLU A 525 -24.27 -33.30 20.22
N PRO A 526 -24.96 -32.33 19.58
CA PRO A 526 -25.75 -31.33 20.30
C PRO A 526 -26.78 -31.94 21.26
N MET A 527 -27.34 -33.11 20.93
CA MET A 527 -28.29 -33.82 21.78
C MET A 527 -27.66 -34.40 23.05
N ASP A 528 -26.39 -34.75 23.01
CA ASP A 528 -25.65 -35.27 24.19
C ASP A 528 -25.35 -34.17 25.20
N VAL A 529 -25.21 -32.92 24.76
CA VAL A 529 -24.91 -31.76 25.60
C VAL A 529 -26.18 -31.04 26.07
N CYS A 530 -27.12 -30.83 25.18
CA CYS A 530 -28.30 -30.00 25.42
C CYS A 530 -29.55 -30.80 25.86
N GLY A 531 -29.52 -32.12 25.77
CA GLY A 531 -30.66 -32.99 26.05
C GLY A 531 -31.68 -33.14 24.89
N PRO A 532 -32.63 -34.07 25.00
CA PRO A 532 -33.54 -34.38 23.90
C PRO A 532 -34.50 -33.22 23.60
N GLY A 533 -34.40 -32.67 22.40
CA GLY A 533 -35.31 -31.64 21.86
C GLY A 533 -34.71 -30.23 21.77
N ASP A 534 -33.53 -29.98 22.29
CA ASP A 534 -32.85 -28.69 22.18
C ASP A 534 -31.50 -28.84 21.48
N SER A 535 -31.39 -28.26 20.26
CA SER A 535 -30.16 -28.31 19.46
C SER A 535 -29.26 -27.06 19.67
N ARG A 536 -29.68 -26.12 20.52
CA ARG A 536 -28.96 -24.83 20.75
C ARG A 536 -29.01 -24.39 22.22
N CYS A 537 -28.26 -25.07 23.07
CA CYS A 537 -28.09 -24.62 24.45
C CYS A 537 -26.83 -23.73 24.59
N ALA A 538 -26.78 -22.96 25.70
CA ALA A 538 -25.66 -22.06 25.99
C ALA A 538 -24.33 -22.82 26.10
N GLU A 539 -24.36 -24.09 26.58
CA GLU A 539 -23.17 -24.92 26.76
C GLU A 539 -22.62 -25.41 25.42
N PHE A 540 -23.45 -25.87 24.49
CA PHE A 540 -23.04 -26.24 23.15
C PHE A 540 -22.52 -25.03 22.36
N SER A 541 -23.14 -23.86 22.54
CA SER A 541 -22.66 -22.62 21.94
C SER A 541 -21.27 -22.22 22.43
N ARG A 542 -20.97 -22.44 23.73
CA ARG A 542 -19.60 -22.22 24.28
C ARG A 542 -18.58 -23.18 23.66
N ILE A 543 -18.92 -24.44 23.57
CA ILE A 543 -18.05 -25.48 22.97
C ILE A 543 -17.72 -25.11 21.51
N LEU A 544 -18.74 -24.63 20.77
CA LEU A 544 -18.55 -24.18 19.38
C LEU A 544 -17.66 -22.91 19.28
N GLN A 545 -17.80 -22.01 20.25
CA GLN A 545 -16.96 -20.80 20.35
C GLN A 545 -15.52 -21.15 20.70
N ASP A 546 -15.30 -22.11 21.59
CA ASP A 546 -13.96 -22.60 21.94
C ASP A 546 -13.26 -23.24 20.73
N ALA A 547 -14.00 -24.01 19.92
CA ALA A 547 -13.48 -24.52 18.64
C ALA A 547 -13.09 -23.38 17.67
N GLY A 548 -13.85 -22.29 17.63
CA GLY A 548 -13.52 -21.08 16.86
C GLY A 548 -12.22 -20.40 17.34
N LEU A 549 -11.94 -20.45 18.64
CA LEU A 549 -10.67 -19.92 19.19
C LEU A 549 -9.46 -20.68 18.69
N VAL A 550 -9.57 -22.01 18.51
CA VAL A 550 -8.46 -22.85 18.00
C VAL A 550 -7.99 -22.36 16.61
N GLN A 551 -8.91 -21.93 15.78
CA GLN A 551 -8.57 -21.32 14.48
C GLN A 551 -7.67 -20.10 14.66
N LEU A 552 -8.11 -19.13 15.46
CA LEU A 552 -7.41 -17.85 15.65
C LEU A 552 -6.07 -18.04 16.36
N GLN A 553 -6.03 -18.90 17.39
CA GLN A 553 -4.79 -19.29 18.09
C GLN A 553 -3.78 -19.89 17.11
N THR A 554 -4.22 -20.74 16.18
CA THR A 554 -3.36 -21.35 15.15
C THR A 554 -2.83 -20.30 14.18
N ILE A 555 -3.66 -19.32 13.77
CA ILE A 555 -3.23 -18.22 12.90
C ILE A 555 -2.19 -17.33 13.58
N PHE A 556 -2.39 -16.98 14.87
CA PHE A 556 -1.40 -16.20 15.63
C PHE A 556 -0.08 -16.97 15.81
N LEU A 557 -0.14 -18.29 16.03
CA LEU A 557 1.06 -19.12 16.08
C LEU A 557 1.79 -19.15 14.73
N GLY A 558 1.05 -19.23 13.62
CA GLY A 558 1.59 -19.12 12.26
C GLY A 558 2.25 -17.76 12.00
N ALA A 559 1.64 -16.68 12.47
CA ALA A 559 2.22 -15.34 12.41
C ALA A 559 3.52 -15.24 13.22
N ALA A 560 3.56 -15.83 14.42
CA ALA A 560 4.78 -15.93 15.21
C ALA A 560 5.88 -16.69 14.48
N ALA A 561 5.56 -17.82 13.83
CA ALA A 561 6.51 -18.59 13.03
C ALA A 561 7.05 -17.78 11.83
N CYS A 562 6.20 -17.00 11.15
CA CYS A 562 6.63 -16.08 10.09
C CYS A 562 7.61 -15.02 10.64
N CYS A 563 7.35 -14.47 11.83
CA CYS A 563 8.26 -13.52 12.49
C CYS A 563 9.61 -14.18 12.82
N VAL A 564 9.61 -15.39 13.38
CA VAL A 564 10.85 -16.12 13.66
C VAL A 564 11.64 -16.36 12.37
N ALA A 565 10.99 -16.83 11.31
CA ALA A 565 11.63 -17.04 10.01
C ALA A 565 12.25 -15.74 9.48
N ALA A 566 11.51 -14.62 9.51
CA ALA A 566 12.01 -13.30 9.11
C ALA A 566 13.24 -12.87 9.91
N GLY A 567 13.22 -13.05 11.23
CA GLY A 567 14.32 -12.72 12.12
C GLY A 567 15.59 -13.54 11.85
N LEU A 568 15.45 -14.85 11.69
CA LEU A 568 16.55 -15.76 11.37
C LEU A 568 17.18 -15.44 10.01
N VAL A 569 16.34 -15.25 8.98
CA VAL A 569 16.83 -14.85 7.64
C VAL A 569 17.57 -13.52 7.73
N ALA A 570 17.04 -12.52 8.45
CA ALA A 570 17.67 -11.21 8.59
C ALA A 570 19.06 -11.31 9.25
N LEU A 571 19.22 -12.13 10.30
CA LEU A 571 20.52 -12.35 10.95
C LEU A 571 21.57 -12.93 10.01
N VAL A 572 21.16 -13.85 9.12
CA VAL A 572 22.09 -14.49 8.19
C VAL A 572 22.42 -13.57 7.02
N VAL A 573 21.41 -12.95 6.42
CA VAL A 573 21.51 -12.28 5.12
C VAL A 573 22.02 -10.85 5.26
N PHE A 574 21.72 -10.15 6.35
CA PHE A 574 22.15 -8.75 6.52
C PHE A 574 23.52 -8.59 7.19
N ARG A 575 24.28 -9.68 7.37
CA ARG A 575 25.65 -9.63 7.95
C ARG A 575 26.59 -8.67 7.20
N HIS A 576 26.43 -8.59 5.88
CA HIS A 576 27.28 -7.80 4.99
C HIS A 576 26.64 -6.45 4.57
N ALA A 577 25.51 -6.08 5.16
CA ALA A 577 24.91 -4.76 4.94
C ALA A 577 25.61 -3.71 5.83
N ASP A 578 26.37 -2.81 5.23
CA ASP A 578 27.05 -1.73 5.96
C ASP A 578 26.06 -0.61 6.31
N THR A 579 25.35 -0.80 7.42
CA THR A 579 24.34 0.15 7.93
C THR A 579 24.73 0.77 9.27
N ARG A 580 25.91 0.41 9.83
CA ARG A 580 26.41 0.92 11.13
C ARG A 580 27.22 2.19 10.95
N GLU A 581 27.07 3.14 11.85
CA GLU A 581 28.03 4.23 12.03
C GLU A 581 29.30 3.68 12.70
N VAL A 582 30.39 3.51 11.97
CA VAL A 582 31.71 3.27 12.56
C VAL A 582 32.10 4.56 13.27
N ARG A 583 32.05 4.61 14.60
CA ARG A 583 32.76 5.63 15.39
C ARG A 583 34.24 5.44 15.08
N THR A 584 34.81 6.29 14.26
CA THR A 584 36.27 6.48 14.25
C THR A 584 36.65 6.88 15.69
N PRO A 585 37.54 6.15 16.37
CA PRO A 585 38.04 6.60 17.65
C PRO A 585 38.62 7.99 17.42
N PRO A 586 38.47 8.95 18.37
CA PRO A 586 39.10 10.24 18.23
C PRO A 586 40.59 9.96 17.99
N VAL A 587 41.10 10.47 16.87
CA VAL A 587 42.55 10.44 16.56
C VAL A 587 43.21 11.01 17.79
N GLY A 588 43.87 10.13 18.55
CA GLY A 588 44.54 10.53 19.78
C GLY A 588 45.45 11.69 19.47
N SER A 589 45.30 12.78 20.21
CA SER A 589 46.31 13.78 20.40
C SER A 589 47.57 13.04 20.86
N GLY A 590 48.36 12.58 19.88
CA GLY A 590 49.73 12.15 20.14
C GLY A 590 50.53 13.36 20.58
N ILE A 591 51.06 13.27 21.74
CA ILE A 591 52.05 14.09 22.40
C ILE A 591 53.29 14.28 21.52
#